data_dd56325de220b95f87b236400b524771
#
_entry.id   dd56325de220b95f87b236400b524771
#
_cell.length_a   1.000
_cell.length_b   1.000
_cell.length_c   1.000
_cell.angle_alpha   90.00
_cell.angle_beta   90.00
_cell.angle_gamma   90.00
#
_symmetry.space_group_name_H-M   'P 1'
#
loop_
_entity.id
_entity.type
_entity.pdbx_description
1 polymer ?
#
loop_
_entity_poly.entity_id
_entity_poly.type
_entity_poly.pdbx_seq_one_letter_code
_entity_poly.pdbx_strand_id
1 'polypeptide(L)'
;MIIKNVSLDIVCGITSTLPDTELPEVAFAGKSNVGKSSLINALMNRKALARTSASPGKTQTINFYNINDAMYLVDLPGYGYAKVSQSVKEQWGKLIERYLQKSKQLKAVFLLIDIRHDPSANDKMMYDWIVHNGYQPIIIATKVDKLKRSQVQKHVKALKQGLELLAGTQVIPFSAETKQGREDIWKIMDELLFECS
;
A
#
# COMPACT_ATOMS: atom_id res chain seq x y z
N MET A 1 10.15 13.64 6.19
CA MET A 1 11.50 12.99 6.17
C MET A 1 12.30 13.39 4.94
N ILE A 2 13.62 13.64 5.07
CA ILE A 2 14.55 13.84 3.93
C ILE A 2 15.13 12.47 3.56
N ILE A 3 14.95 12.05 2.30
CA ILE A 3 15.42 10.75 1.82
C ILE A 3 16.84 10.89 1.28
N LYS A 4 17.79 10.22 1.92
CA LYS A 4 19.21 10.15 1.53
C LYS A 4 19.53 8.82 0.85
N ASN A 5 19.24 7.72 1.55
CA ASN A 5 19.52 6.36 1.10
C ASN A 5 18.25 5.55 0.93
N VAL A 6 18.20 4.73 -0.11
CA VAL A 6 17.10 3.78 -0.35
C VAL A 6 17.69 2.53 -0.99
N SER A 7 17.34 1.37 -0.43
CA SER A 7 17.71 0.06 -0.98
C SER A 7 16.55 -0.92 -0.92
N LEU A 8 16.51 -1.89 -1.80
CA LEU A 8 15.67 -3.08 -1.66
C LEU A 8 16.46 -4.12 -0.88
N ASP A 9 16.14 -4.27 0.41
CA ASP A 9 16.93 -5.11 1.30
C ASP A 9 16.43 -6.54 1.36
N ILE A 10 15.10 -6.73 1.43
CA ILE A 10 14.51 -8.03 1.68
C ILE A 10 13.40 -8.31 0.65
N VAL A 11 13.38 -9.54 0.14
CA VAL A 11 12.36 -10.05 -0.78
C VAL A 11 11.84 -11.38 -0.25
N CYS A 12 10.56 -11.43 0.16
CA CYS A 12 9.92 -12.63 0.69
C CYS A 12 8.91 -13.20 -0.28
N GLY A 13 9.12 -14.42 -0.72
CA GLY A 13 8.16 -15.21 -1.48
C GLY A 13 7.23 -16.02 -0.58
N ILE A 14 6.35 -16.82 -1.19
CA ILE A 14 5.34 -17.63 -0.51
C ILE A 14 5.97 -18.60 0.51
N THR A 15 7.09 -19.21 0.15
CA THR A 15 7.82 -20.20 0.97
C THR A 15 8.87 -19.59 1.89
N SER A 16 9.13 -18.28 1.77
CA SER A 16 10.14 -17.62 2.57
C SER A 16 9.70 -17.48 4.04
N THR A 17 10.65 -17.57 4.97
CA THR A 17 10.44 -17.09 6.34
C THR A 17 10.34 -15.57 6.29
N LEU A 18 9.37 -15.01 7.02
CA LEU A 18 9.29 -13.56 7.18
C LEU A 18 10.47 -13.07 8.01
N PRO A 19 11.05 -11.91 7.68
CA PRO A 19 12.15 -11.35 8.43
C PRO A 19 11.67 -10.91 9.84
N ASP A 20 12.52 -11.04 10.82
CA ASP A 20 12.35 -10.37 12.12
C ASP A 20 13.14 -9.05 12.04
N THR A 21 12.48 -8.00 11.57
CA THR A 21 13.09 -6.69 11.41
C THR A 21 13.05 -5.92 12.71
N GLU A 22 14.01 -5.00 12.90
CA GLU A 22 14.07 -4.11 14.06
C GLU A 22 13.54 -2.70 13.73
N LEU A 23 13.49 -2.35 12.45
CA LEU A 23 13.02 -1.05 11.99
C LEU A 23 11.50 -1.03 11.84
N PRO A 24 10.84 0.11 12.12
CA PRO A 24 9.41 0.25 11.91
C PRO A 24 9.04 0.05 10.43
N GLU A 25 7.89 -0.59 10.21
CA GLU A 25 7.39 -0.95 8.90
C GLU A 25 6.09 -0.22 8.57
N VAL A 26 5.97 0.23 7.33
CA VAL A 26 4.74 0.78 6.76
C VAL A 26 4.40 0.01 5.49
N ALA A 27 3.26 -0.68 5.49
CA ALA A 27 2.86 -1.55 4.39
C ALA A 27 1.92 -0.88 3.40
N PHE A 28 2.07 -1.25 2.12
CA PHE A 28 1.23 -0.79 1.02
C PHE A 28 0.51 -1.98 0.37
N ALA A 29 -0.82 -1.98 0.45
CA ALA A 29 -1.70 -2.93 -0.20
C ALA A 29 -2.46 -2.26 -1.34
N GLY A 30 -2.86 -3.02 -2.35
CA GLY A 30 -3.67 -2.48 -3.43
C GLY A 30 -3.84 -3.46 -4.58
N LYS A 31 -4.89 -3.21 -5.36
CA LYS A 31 -5.17 -3.98 -6.56
C LYS A 31 -4.03 -3.86 -7.58
N SER A 32 -3.84 -4.89 -8.37
CA SER A 32 -2.94 -4.85 -9.53
C SER A 32 -3.23 -3.62 -10.41
N ASN A 33 -2.18 -2.91 -10.81
CA ASN A 33 -2.25 -1.70 -11.63
C ASN A 33 -2.96 -0.48 -10.97
N VAL A 34 -3.18 -0.49 -9.68
CA VAL A 34 -3.74 0.65 -8.94
C VAL A 34 -2.78 1.84 -8.87
N GLY A 35 -1.49 1.63 -9.11
CA GLY A 35 -0.44 2.64 -9.01
C GLY A 35 0.48 2.48 -7.79
N LYS A 36 0.47 1.30 -7.14
CA LYS A 36 1.25 1.03 -5.92
C LYS A 36 2.75 1.23 -6.11
N SER A 37 3.38 0.61 -7.09
CA SER A 37 4.80 0.80 -7.38
C SER A 37 5.15 2.24 -7.77
N SER A 38 4.23 2.94 -8.46
CA SER A 38 4.40 4.36 -8.80
C SER A 38 4.37 5.24 -7.54
N LEU A 39 3.48 4.95 -6.59
CA LEU A 39 3.44 5.63 -5.30
C LEU A 39 4.74 5.39 -4.52
N ILE A 40 5.14 4.13 -4.36
CA ILE A 40 6.35 3.77 -3.61
C ILE A 40 7.59 4.45 -4.22
N ASN A 41 7.72 4.43 -5.54
CA ASN A 41 8.79 5.15 -6.24
C ASN A 41 8.73 6.67 -6.01
N ALA A 42 7.53 7.27 -6.02
CA ALA A 42 7.34 8.69 -5.73
C ALA A 42 7.72 9.04 -4.29
N LEU A 43 7.34 8.20 -3.33
CA LEU A 43 7.72 8.36 -1.92
C LEU A 43 9.24 8.28 -1.76
N MET A 44 9.88 7.29 -2.35
CA MET A 44 11.33 7.09 -2.30
C MET A 44 12.13 8.11 -3.13
N ASN A 45 11.47 8.96 -3.91
CA ASN A 45 12.11 9.84 -4.88
C ASN A 45 13.04 9.08 -5.86
N ARG A 46 12.58 7.91 -6.33
CA ARG A 46 13.28 7.04 -7.30
C ARG A 46 12.38 6.81 -8.51
N LYS A 47 13.00 6.61 -9.69
CA LYS A 47 12.22 6.45 -10.93
C LYS A 47 11.68 5.03 -11.13
N ALA A 48 12.40 4.00 -10.70
CA ALA A 48 12.07 2.60 -11.02
C ALA A 48 12.66 1.57 -10.04
N LEU A 49 12.82 1.91 -8.75
CA LEU A 49 13.31 0.96 -7.76
C LEU A 49 12.22 -0.07 -7.42
N ALA A 50 11.00 0.39 -7.14
CA ALA A 50 9.85 -0.48 -7.08
C ALA A 50 9.39 -0.81 -8.51
N ARG A 51 9.44 -2.09 -8.86
CA ARG A 51 9.14 -2.54 -10.23
C ARG A 51 7.65 -2.52 -10.48
N THR A 52 7.24 -1.84 -11.54
CA THR A 52 5.91 -1.98 -12.12
C THR A 52 5.85 -3.31 -12.87
N SER A 53 5.36 -4.37 -12.25
CA SER A 53 5.20 -5.65 -12.96
C SER A 53 3.99 -5.56 -13.89
N ALA A 54 4.24 -5.38 -15.17
CA ALA A 54 3.22 -5.43 -16.21
C ALA A 54 2.83 -6.88 -16.61
N SER A 55 3.53 -7.89 -16.08
CA SER A 55 3.32 -9.29 -16.48
C SER A 55 2.54 -10.08 -15.44
N PRO A 56 1.33 -10.56 -15.77
CA PRO A 56 0.60 -11.53 -14.94
C PRO A 56 1.42 -12.81 -14.79
N GLY A 57 1.52 -13.38 -13.59
CA GLY A 57 2.13 -14.69 -13.35
C GLY A 57 3.58 -14.69 -12.87
N LYS A 58 4.25 -13.55 -12.69
CA LYS A 58 5.52 -13.51 -11.95
C LYS A 58 5.26 -13.74 -10.47
N THR A 59 6.13 -14.50 -9.82
CA THR A 59 6.12 -14.77 -8.38
C THR A 59 5.95 -13.46 -7.65
N GLN A 60 4.82 -13.31 -6.97
CA GLN A 60 4.58 -12.11 -6.17
C GLN A 60 5.27 -12.26 -4.83
N THR A 61 5.96 -11.22 -4.44
CA THR A 61 6.77 -11.17 -3.23
C THR A 61 6.36 -9.98 -2.38
N ILE A 62 6.63 -10.06 -1.09
CA ILE A 62 6.68 -8.89 -0.21
C ILE A 62 8.08 -8.31 -0.33
N ASN A 63 8.17 -7.03 -0.66
CA ASN A 63 9.44 -6.34 -0.85
C ASN A 63 9.62 -5.27 0.22
N PHE A 64 10.75 -5.29 0.91
CA PHE A 64 11.09 -4.34 1.97
C PHE A 64 12.13 -3.35 1.43
N TYR A 65 11.72 -2.10 1.28
CA TYR A 65 12.58 -1.00 0.87
C TYR A 65 13.05 -0.25 2.11
N ASN A 66 14.34 -0.31 2.39
CA ASN A 66 14.97 0.43 3.47
C ASN A 66 15.04 1.92 3.12
N ILE A 67 14.63 2.76 4.05
CA ILE A 67 14.70 4.21 3.93
C ILE A 67 15.60 4.76 5.03
N ASN A 68 16.80 5.23 4.65
CA ASN A 68 17.75 5.90 5.55
C ASN A 68 18.18 5.07 6.78
N ASP A 69 18.08 3.76 6.75
CA ASP A 69 18.26 2.86 7.91
C ASP A 69 17.35 3.24 9.10
N ALA A 70 16.18 3.83 8.82
CA ALA A 70 15.24 4.31 9.81
C ALA A 70 13.87 3.61 9.75
N MET A 71 13.48 3.09 8.61
CA MET A 71 12.20 2.39 8.41
C MET A 71 12.19 1.56 7.14
N TYR A 72 11.19 0.67 7.04
CA TYR A 72 10.86 -0.03 5.80
C TYR A 72 9.54 0.44 5.19
N LEU A 73 9.56 0.73 3.88
CA LEU A 73 8.35 0.71 3.06
C LEU A 73 8.16 -0.72 2.54
N VAL A 74 7.03 -1.34 2.89
CA VAL A 74 6.77 -2.74 2.58
C VAL A 74 5.73 -2.84 1.46
N ASP A 75 6.16 -3.32 0.30
CA ASP A 75 5.30 -3.50 -0.88
C ASP A 75 4.67 -4.90 -0.83
N LEU A 76 3.37 -4.96 -0.51
CA LEU A 76 2.62 -6.21 -0.47
C LEU A 76 2.22 -6.67 -1.90
N PRO A 77 2.04 -7.99 -2.12
CA PRO A 77 1.53 -8.50 -3.38
C PRO A 77 0.24 -7.81 -3.81
N GLY A 78 0.14 -7.43 -5.08
CA GLY A 78 -1.12 -6.88 -5.62
C GLY A 78 -2.20 -7.96 -5.71
N TYR A 79 -3.44 -7.61 -5.42
CA TYR A 79 -4.59 -8.52 -5.56
C TYR A 79 -5.39 -8.23 -6.83
N GLY A 80 -6.42 -9.07 -7.10
CA GLY A 80 -7.37 -8.83 -8.19
C GLY A 80 -6.88 -9.16 -9.59
N TYR A 81 -5.87 -9.99 -9.75
CA TYR A 81 -5.45 -10.48 -11.07
C TYR A 81 -6.50 -11.42 -11.66
N ALA A 82 -7.09 -11.05 -12.81
CA ALA A 82 -8.10 -11.86 -13.49
C ALA A 82 -7.52 -13.16 -14.08
N LYS A 83 -6.26 -13.15 -14.50
CA LYS A 83 -5.60 -14.23 -15.25
C LYS A 83 -4.78 -15.20 -14.40
N VAL A 84 -4.99 -15.24 -13.09
CA VAL A 84 -4.25 -16.11 -12.17
C VAL A 84 -5.20 -17.14 -11.59
N SER A 85 -4.73 -18.38 -11.41
CA SER A 85 -5.54 -19.44 -10.81
C SER A 85 -5.99 -19.10 -9.39
N GLN A 86 -7.11 -19.68 -8.97
CA GLN A 86 -7.65 -19.48 -7.63
C GLN A 86 -6.63 -19.91 -6.55
N SER A 87 -5.92 -21.01 -6.76
CA SER A 87 -4.90 -21.51 -5.82
C SER A 87 -3.75 -20.53 -5.61
N VAL A 88 -3.32 -19.82 -6.64
CA VAL A 88 -2.28 -18.79 -6.54
C VAL A 88 -2.79 -17.57 -5.79
N LYS A 89 -4.04 -17.14 -6.01
CA LYS A 89 -4.67 -16.05 -5.25
C LYS A 89 -4.73 -16.36 -3.75
N GLU A 90 -5.09 -17.59 -3.40
CA GLU A 90 -5.12 -18.06 -2.02
C GLU A 90 -3.74 -18.06 -1.36
N GLN A 91 -2.70 -18.47 -2.10
CA GLN A 91 -1.33 -18.43 -1.60
C GLN A 91 -0.86 -17.00 -1.32
N TRP A 92 -1.20 -16.04 -2.18
CA TRP A 92 -0.90 -14.63 -1.95
C TRP A 92 -1.67 -14.07 -0.75
N GLY A 93 -2.94 -14.42 -0.62
CA GLY A 93 -3.74 -14.09 0.55
C GLY A 93 -3.07 -14.57 1.83
N LYS A 94 -2.69 -15.85 1.90
CA LYS A 94 -1.98 -16.42 3.06
C LYS A 94 -0.64 -15.73 3.35
N LEU A 95 0.09 -15.30 2.32
CA LEU A 95 1.35 -14.58 2.50
C LEU A 95 1.11 -13.20 3.16
N ILE A 96 0.12 -12.44 2.67
CA ILE A 96 -0.24 -11.14 3.22
C ILE A 96 -0.76 -11.31 4.67
N GLU A 97 -1.66 -12.26 4.89
CA GLU A 97 -2.21 -12.55 6.21
C GLU A 97 -1.10 -12.89 7.22
N ARG A 98 -0.21 -13.80 6.83
CA ARG A 98 0.95 -14.16 7.67
C ARG A 98 1.80 -12.95 8.01
N TYR A 99 2.00 -12.02 7.07
CA TYR A 99 2.74 -10.80 7.30
C TYR A 99 2.00 -9.88 8.30
N LEU A 100 0.72 -9.59 8.06
CA LEU A 100 -0.09 -8.73 8.94
C LEU A 100 -0.17 -9.26 10.38
N GLN A 101 -0.20 -10.60 10.56
CA GLN A 101 -0.28 -11.23 11.88
C GLN A 101 1.07 -11.34 12.59
N LYS A 102 2.17 -11.48 11.86
CA LYS A 102 3.48 -11.82 12.46
C LYS A 102 4.45 -10.65 12.53
N SER A 103 4.28 -9.60 11.72
CA SER A 103 5.17 -8.45 11.82
C SER A 103 4.97 -7.73 13.16
N LYS A 104 6.05 -7.63 13.94
CA LYS A 104 6.06 -6.90 15.22
C LYS A 104 6.30 -5.41 15.01
N GLN A 105 6.81 -5.03 13.85
CA GLN A 105 7.25 -3.67 13.53
C GLN A 105 6.27 -2.90 12.64
N LEU A 106 5.19 -3.56 12.20
CA LEU A 106 4.18 -2.93 11.34
C LEU A 106 3.41 -1.86 12.12
N LYS A 107 3.56 -0.61 11.70
CA LYS A 107 2.92 0.58 12.31
C LYS A 107 1.65 1.00 11.60
N ALA A 108 1.59 0.85 10.28
CA ALA A 108 0.43 1.25 9.48
C ALA A 108 0.32 0.45 8.18
N VAL A 109 -0.90 0.34 7.68
CA VAL A 109 -1.20 -0.22 6.37
C VAL A 109 -1.90 0.83 5.52
N PHE A 110 -1.30 1.19 4.39
CA PHE A 110 -1.91 2.04 3.38
C PHE A 110 -2.59 1.17 2.33
N LEU A 111 -3.89 1.38 2.13
CA LEU A 111 -4.67 0.69 1.10
C LEU A 111 -4.93 1.63 -0.08
N LEU A 112 -4.42 1.26 -1.25
CA LEU A 112 -4.52 2.04 -2.47
C LEU A 112 -5.77 1.66 -3.26
N ILE A 113 -6.55 2.68 -3.63
CA ILE A 113 -7.76 2.55 -4.45
C ILE A 113 -7.67 3.53 -5.62
N ASP A 114 -8.02 3.10 -6.82
CA ASP A 114 -8.10 3.98 -7.99
C ASP A 114 -9.34 4.88 -7.87
N ILE A 115 -9.15 6.19 -7.68
CA ILE A 115 -10.23 7.15 -7.41
C ILE A 115 -11.25 7.28 -8.56
N ARG A 116 -10.90 6.83 -9.75
CA ARG A 116 -11.76 6.93 -10.95
C ARG A 116 -12.95 5.97 -10.94
N HIS A 117 -12.90 4.94 -10.11
CA HIS A 117 -13.85 3.84 -10.08
C HIS A 117 -14.40 3.65 -8.67
N ASP A 118 -15.60 3.09 -8.57
CA ASP A 118 -16.10 2.59 -7.31
C ASP A 118 -15.22 1.44 -6.81
N PRO A 119 -15.07 1.28 -5.49
CA PRO A 119 -14.32 0.16 -4.91
C PRO A 119 -14.89 -1.18 -5.38
N SER A 120 -14.02 -2.08 -5.77
CA SER A 120 -14.42 -3.45 -6.12
C SER A 120 -14.65 -4.30 -4.86
N ALA A 121 -15.33 -5.44 -5.02
CA ALA A 121 -15.49 -6.40 -3.93
C ALA A 121 -14.14 -6.85 -3.32
N ASN A 122 -13.08 -6.94 -4.14
CA ASN A 122 -11.74 -7.26 -3.65
C ASN A 122 -11.13 -6.12 -2.83
N ASP A 123 -11.43 -4.86 -3.15
CA ASP A 123 -10.96 -3.71 -2.37
C ASP A 123 -11.65 -3.69 -1.00
N LYS A 124 -12.97 -3.93 -0.96
CA LYS A 124 -13.74 -4.05 0.28
C LYS A 124 -13.24 -5.22 1.13
N MET A 125 -13.03 -6.38 0.52
CA MET A 125 -12.50 -7.57 1.21
C MET A 125 -11.12 -7.29 1.82
N MET A 126 -10.22 -6.62 1.08
CA MET A 126 -8.89 -6.26 1.60
C MET A 126 -9.00 -5.25 2.75
N TYR A 127 -9.87 -4.25 2.65
CA TYR A 127 -10.14 -3.30 3.72
C TYR A 127 -10.60 -4.02 5.00
N ASP A 128 -11.64 -4.84 4.88
CA ASP A 128 -12.20 -5.60 6.00
C ASP A 128 -11.17 -6.55 6.64
N TRP A 129 -10.32 -7.14 5.81
CA TRP A 129 -9.28 -8.04 6.27
C TRP A 129 -8.16 -7.32 7.04
N ILE A 130 -7.74 -6.14 6.59
CA ILE A 130 -6.79 -5.28 7.33
C ILE A 130 -7.40 -4.89 8.68
N VAL A 131 -8.67 -4.47 8.70
CA VAL A 131 -9.39 -4.11 9.94
C VAL A 131 -9.51 -5.32 10.87
N HIS A 132 -9.85 -6.50 10.35
CA HIS A 132 -9.94 -7.75 11.13
C HIS A 132 -8.61 -8.12 11.81
N ASN A 133 -7.48 -7.80 11.19
CA ASN A 133 -6.16 -8.01 11.78
C ASN A 133 -5.72 -6.89 12.75
N GLY A 134 -6.62 -5.99 13.14
CA GLY A 134 -6.40 -4.99 14.18
C GLY A 134 -5.79 -3.68 13.68
N TYR A 135 -5.68 -3.46 12.37
CA TYR A 135 -5.17 -2.23 11.79
C TYR A 135 -6.31 -1.35 11.28
N GLN A 136 -6.18 -0.03 11.47
CA GLN A 136 -7.04 0.93 10.77
C GLN A 136 -6.30 1.41 9.51
N PRO A 137 -6.69 0.95 8.30
CA PRO A 137 -5.99 1.32 7.08
C PRO A 137 -6.15 2.80 6.75
N ILE A 138 -5.09 3.40 6.23
CA ILE A 138 -5.13 4.74 5.63
C ILE A 138 -5.36 4.55 4.13
N ILE A 139 -6.39 5.20 3.59
CA ILE A 139 -6.76 5.03 2.18
C ILE A 139 -6.01 6.03 1.33
N ILE A 140 -5.32 5.55 0.29
CA ILE A 140 -4.73 6.40 -0.75
C ILE A 140 -5.58 6.29 -2.01
N ALA A 141 -6.28 7.38 -2.34
CA ALA A 141 -7.08 7.50 -3.55
C ALA A 141 -6.17 7.92 -4.72
N THR A 142 -5.68 6.92 -5.48
CA THR A 142 -4.68 7.12 -6.54
C THR A 142 -5.25 7.71 -7.82
N LYS A 143 -4.38 8.24 -8.69
CA LYS A 143 -4.69 8.76 -10.04
C LYS A 143 -5.64 9.97 -10.01
N VAL A 144 -5.55 10.80 -8.98
CA VAL A 144 -6.39 12.00 -8.84
C VAL A 144 -6.20 12.98 -10.01
N ASP A 145 -5.04 12.97 -10.66
CA ASP A 145 -4.73 13.75 -11.86
C ASP A 145 -5.62 13.41 -13.08
N LYS A 146 -6.27 12.26 -13.07
CA LYS A 146 -7.20 11.84 -14.14
C LYS A 146 -8.63 12.35 -13.93
N LEU A 147 -8.90 13.08 -12.84
CA LEU A 147 -10.19 13.71 -12.55
C LEU A 147 -10.10 15.23 -12.62
N LYS A 148 -11.23 15.87 -12.97
CA LYS A 148 -11.38 17.32 -12.78
C LYS A 148 -11.41 17.63 -11.29
N ARG A 149 -10.76 18.71 -10.86
CA ARG A 149 -10.67 19.12 -9.45
C ARG A 149 -12.04 19.18 -8.76
N SER A 150 -13.07 19.64 -9.47
CA SER A 150 -14.46 19.72 -8.97
C SER A 150 -15.10 18.35 -8.69
N GLN A 151 -14.57 17.27 -9.26
CA GLN A 151 -15.11 15.91 -9.11
C GLN A 151 -14.44 15.12 -7.95
N VAL A 152 -13.25 15.54 -7.50
CA VAL A 152 -12.45 14.80 -6.53
C VAL A 152 -13.23 14.51 -5.26
N GLN A 153 -13.89 15.51 -4.67
CA GLN A 153 -14.66 15.34 -3.43
C GLN A 153 -15.83 14.37 -3.59
N LYS A 154 -16.51 14.38 -4.75
CA LYS A 154 -17.58 13.42 -5.07
C LYS A 154 -17.04 11.99 -5.08
N HIS A 155 -15.91 11.75 -5.74
CA HIS A 155 -15.29 10.43 -5.82
C HIS A 155 -14.74 9.97 -4.46
N VAL A 156 -14.14 10.85 -3.67
CA VAL A 156 -13.73 10.54 -2.28
C VAL A 156 -14.92 10.10 -1.44
N LYS A 157 -16.08 10.79 -1.56
CA LYS A 157 -17.30 10.42 -0.85
C LYS A 157 -17.81 9.04 -1.29
N ALA A 158 -17.85 8.78 -2.60
CA ALA A 158 -18.27 7.48 -3.15
C ALA A 158 -17.34 6.34 -2.66
N LEU A 159 -16.03 6.59 -2.64
CA LEU A 159 -15.03 5.64 -2.13
C LEU A 159 -15.27 5.34 -0.64
N LYS A 160 -15.50 6.35 0.20
CA LYS A 160 -15.82 6.17 1.62
C LYS A 160 -17.07 5.32 1.84
N GLN A 161 -18.11 5.58 1.04
CA GLN A 161 -19.36 4.82 1.11
C GLN A 161 -19.19 3.38 0.61
N GLY A 162 -18.53 3.18 -0.53
CA GLY A 162 -18.36 1.88 -1.13
C GLY A 162 -17.45 0.93 -0.32
N LEU A 163 -16.51 1.46 0.44
CA LEU A 163 -15.69 0.68 1.38
C LEU A 163 -16.33 0.58 2.77
N GLU A 164 -17.39 1.32 3.07
CA GLU A 164 -17.98 1.40 4.41
C GLU A 164 -16.94 1.72 5.48
N LEU A 165 -16.16 2.79 5.23
CA LEU A 165 -15.03 3.13 6.08
C LEU A 165 -15.44 3.40 7.53
N LEU A 166 -14.67 2.88 8.48
CA LEU A 166 -14.79 3.22 9.89
C LEU A 166 -14.61 4.72 10.11
N ALA A 167 -15.30 5.24 11.15
CA ALA A 167 -15.16 6.63 11.54
C ALA A 167 -13.68 6.98 11.81
N GLY A 168 -13.24 8.15 11.34
CA GLY A 168 -11.86 8.60 11.48
C GLY A 168 -10.89 8.06 10.41
N THR A 169 -11.29 7.11 9.54
CA THR A 169 -10.43 6.62 8.46
C THR A 169 -10.04 7.75 7.52
N GLN A 170 -8.73 7.98 7.38
CA GLN A 170 -8.19 9.01 6.50
C GLN A 170 -8.23 8.55 5.04
N VAL A 171 -8.54 9.48 4.13
CA VAL A 171 -8.49 9.28 2.68
C VAL A 171 -7.66 10.39 2.06
N ILE A 172 -6.54 10.02 1.43
CA ILE A 172 -5.58 10.95 0.84
C ILE A 172 -5.64 10.83 -0.68
N PRO A 173 -6.13 11.87 -1.40
CA PRO A 173 -6.00 11.94 -2.85
C PRO A 173 -4.53 12.03 -3.27
N PHE A 174 -4.11 11.14 -4.18
CA PHE A 174 -2.72 11.05 -4.59
C PHE A 174 -2.56 10.97 -6.12
N SER A 175 -1.53 11.63 -6.64
CA SER A 175 -1.03 11.48 -8.01
C SER A 175 0.47 11.24 -8.03
N ALA A 176 0.89 10.15 -8.64
CA ALA A 176 2.32 9.89 -8.89
C ALA A 176 2.91 10.84 -9.96
N GLU A 177 2.07 11.36 -10.87
CA GLU A 177 2.45 12.23 -11.95
C GLU A 177 2.72 13.66 -11.46
N THR A 178 1.78 14.22 -10.69
CA THR A 178 1.88 15.58 -10.15
C THR A 178 2.53 15.64 -8.76
N LYS A 179 2.75 14.49 -8.13
CA LYS A 179 3.21 14.34 -6.73
C LYS A 179 2.24 14.91 -5.69
N GLN A 180 1.00 15.23 -6.06
CA GLN A 180 -0.04 15.63 -5.11
C GLN A 180 -0.24 14.56 -4.04
N GLY A 181 -0.37 14.96 -2.78
CA GLY A 181 -0.59 14.06 -1.63
C GLY A 181 0.68 13.37 -1.09
N ARG A 182 1.84 13.53 -1.77
CA ARG A 182 3.10 12.92 -1.33
C ARG A 182 3.54 13.41 0.05
N GLU A 183 3.49 14.70 0.26
CA GLU A 183 3.89 15.31 1.54
C GLU A 183 2.92 14.96 2.67
N ASP A 184 1.61 14.85 2.36
CA ASP A 184 0.60 14.42 3.35
C ASP A 184 0.87 12.99 3.82
N ILE A 185 1.23 12.08 2.89
CA ILE A 185 1.59 10.70 3.21
C ILE A 185 2.85 10.66 4.08
N TRP A 186 3.89 11.44 3.74
CA TRP A 186 5.11 11.51 4.55
C TRP A 186 4.85 12.08 5.94
N LYS A 187 3.99 13.11 6.06
CA LYS A 187 3.61 13.68 7.35
C LYS A 187 3.00 12.62 8.26
N ILE A 188 2.04 11.84 7.75
CA ILE A 188 1.43 10.75 8.52
C ILE A 188 2.46 9.69 8.91
N MET A 189 3.35 9.30 8.00
CA MET A 189 4.40 8.33 8.31
C MET A 189 5.36 8.87 9.38
N ASP A 190 5.75 10.14 9.29
CA ASP A 190 6.61 10.78 10.30
C ASP A 190 5.93 10.81 11.68
N GLU A 191 4.63 11.14 11.75
CA GLU A 191 3.84 11.09 12.98
C GLU A 191 3.83 9.68 13.59
N LEU A 192 3.54 8.65 12.78
CA LEU A 192 3.51 7.24 13.22
C LEU A 192 4.88 6.71 13.70
N LEU A 193 5.97 7.25 13.19
CA LEU A 193 7.33 6.83 13.56
C LEU A 193 7.83 7.50 14.84
N PHE A 194 7.41 8.74 15.09
CA PHE A 194 7.95 9.57 16.18
C PHE A 194 7.00 9.69 17.38
N GLU A 195 5.71 9.35 17.27
CA GLU A 195 4.78 9.32 18.41
C GLU A 195 4.96 8.12 19.35
N CYS A 196 5.88 7.21 19.05
CA CYS A 196 6.22 6.05 19.88
C CYS A 196 7.53 6.21 20.66
N SER A 197 7.97 7.45 20.91
CA SER A 197 9.17 7.75 21.70
C SER A 197 8.82 8.33 23.04
#